data_e3f442ea81106b7ebedf913767f8463d
#
_entry.id   e3f442ea81106b7ebedf913767f8463d
#
_cell.length_a   1.000
_cell.length_b   1.000
_cell.length_c   1.000
_cell.angle_alpha   90.00
_cell.angle_beta   90.00
_cell.angle_gamma   90.00
#
_symmetry.space_group_name_H-M   'P 1'
#
loop_
_entity.id
_entity.type
_entity.pdbx_description
1 polymer ?
#
loop_
_entity_poly.entity_id
_entity_poly.type
_entity_poly.pdbx_seq_one_letter_code
_entity_poly.pdbx_strand_id
1 'polypeptide(L)'
;MSTNTKKKRGTGAAVVIIVLCLAALGALGYVIWQQFHPAVPETAAGYVASAESTAPVYDENGELLGSLPRGSEVQYVLEDAQGDAQRIRVVNGEGYACIDRANLTDDYAAVVQVETVYALRGMSLVDETGAVPGSSTRLMPRRA
;
A
#
# COMPACT_ATOMS: atom_id res chain seq x y z
N MET A 1 -26.77 -32.55 -72.23
CA MET A 1 -26.47 -31.19 -71.76
C MET A 1 -26.14 -31.25 -70.28
N SER A 2 -24.88 -31.13 -69.88
CA SER A 2 -24.48 -31.16 -68.49
C SER A 2 -24.40 -29.74 -67.98
N THR A 3 -25.36 -29.35 -67.19
CA THR A 3 -25.40 -28.04 -66.54
C THR A 3 -24.51 -28.10 -65.29
N ASN A 4 -23.32 -27.60 -65.45
CA ASN A 4 -22.34 -27.50 -64.40
C ASN A 4 -22.70 -26.29 -63.49
N THR A 5 -23.60 -26.52 -62.53
CA THR A 5 -23.87 -25.54 -61.47
C THR A 5 -22.67 -25.47 -60.56
N LYS A 6 -21.73 -24.59 -60.86
CA LYS A 6 -20.65 -24.17 -59.94
C LYS A 6 -21.34 -23.56 -58.73
N LYS A 7 -21.52 -24.37 -57.69
CA LYS A 7 -21.96 -23.93 -56.36
C LYS A 7 -20.94 -22.90 -55.84
N LYS A 8 -21.32 -21.62 -55.88
CA LYS A 8 -20.55 -20.54 -55.25
C LYS A 8 -20.54 -20.79 -53.74
N ARG A 9 -19.65 -21.70 -53.37
CA ARG A 9 -19.37 -21.95 -51.95
C ARG A 9 -18.38 -20.88 -51.49
N GLY A 10 -18.81 -20.04 -50.57
CA GLY A 10 -17.94 -19.81 -49.46
C GLY A 10 -17.34 -18.45 -49.28
N THR A 11 -17.76 -17.38 -49.98
CA THR A 11 -17.26 -16.05 -49.59
C THR A 11 -17.79 -15.63 -48.19
N GLY A 12 -19.02 -15.96 -47.88
CA GLY A 12 -19.62 -15.68 -46.58
C GLY A 12 -19.02 -16.52 -45.45
N ALA A 13 -18.78 -17.83 -45.68
CA ALA A 13 -18.18 -18.71 -44.68
C ALA A 13 -16.72 -18.32 -44.39
N ALA A 14 -15.94 -17.95 -45.42
CA ALA A 14 -14.59 -17.47 -45.27
C ALA A 14 -14.50 -16.18 -44.43
N VAL A 15 -15.42 -15.23 -44.69
CA VAL A 15 -15.51 -13.98 -43.94
C VAL A 15 -15.82 -14.24 -42.44
N VAL A 16 -16.78 -15.13 -42.17
CA VAL A 16 -17.14 -15.49 -40.79
C VAL A 16 -15.96 -16.13 -40.07
N ILE A 17 -15.23 -17.03 -40.71
CA ILE A 17 -14.02 -17.67 -40.11
C ILE A 17 -12.96 -16.62 -39.82
N ILE A 18 -12.71 -15.69 -40.75
CA ILE A 18 -11.72 -14.62 -40.55
C ILE A 18 -12.10 -13.74 -39.36
N VAL A 19 -13.37 -13.35 -39.24
CA VAL A 19 -13.86 -12.53 -38.11
C VAL A 19 -13.72 -13.28 -36.79
N LEU A 20 -14.04 -14.57 -36.73
CA LEU A 20 -13.88 -15.39 -35.55
C LEU A 20 -12.41 -15.54 -35.17
N CYS A 21 -11.50 -15.72 -36.12
CA CYS A 21 -10.06 -15.77 -35.86
C CYS A 21 -9.52 -14.45 -35.32
N LEU A 22 -9.94 -13.33 -35.88
CA LEU A 22 -9.54 -12.00 -35.39
C LEU A 22 -10.07 -11.73 -33.97
N ALA A 23 -11.32 -12.13 -33.69
CA ALA A 23 -11.89 -12.02 -32.34
C ALA A 23 -11.13 -12.89 -31.32
N ALA A 24 -10.76 -14.12 -31.70
CA ALA A 24 -9.97 -15.02 -30.84
C ALA A 24 -8.55 -14.48 -30.57
N LEU A 25 -7.89 -13.94 -31.60
CA LEU A 25 -6.57 -13.31 -31.47
C LEU A 25 -6.63 -12.04 -30.60
N GLY A 26 -7.70 -11.25 -30.76
CA GLY A 26 -7.92 -10.06 -29.94
C GLY A 26 -8.14 -10.42 -28.47
N ALA A 27 -8.92 -11.46 -28.18
CA ALA A 27 -9.15 -11.95 -26.81
C ALA A 27 -7.87 -12.50 -26.18
N LEU A 28 -7.10 -13.30 -26.92
CA LEU A 28 -5.79 -13.79 -26.45
C LEU A 28 -4.81 -12.66 -26.21
N GLY A 29 -4.74 -11.69 -27.11
CA GLY A 29 -3.89 -10.50 -26.96
C GLY A 29 -4.27 -9.69 -25.71
N TYR A 30 -5.57 -9.54 -25.43
CA TYR A 30 -6.07 -8.85 -24.24
C TYR A 30 -5.70 -9.58 -22.94
N VAL A 31 -5.85 -10.91 -22.89
CA VAL A 31 -5.47 -11.72 -21.73
C VAL A 31 -3.97 -11.65 -21.47
N ILE A 32 -3.16 -11.74 -22.53
CA ILE A 32 -1.70 -11.61 -22.42
C ILE A 32 -1.33 -10.21 -21.95
N TRP A 33 -1.97 -9.17 -22.50
CA TRP A 33 -1.73 -7.78 -22.07
C TRP A 33 -2.07 -7.57 -20.58
N GLN A 34 -3.17 -8.15 -20.09
CA GLN A 34 -3.54 -8.12 -18.67
C GLN A 34 -2.51 -8.79 -17.77
N GLN A 35 -1.89 -9.89 -18.22
CA GLN A 35 -0.84 -10.57 -17.45
C GLN A 35 0.45 -9.76 -17.37
N PHE A 36 0.78 -9.02 -18.43
CA PHE A 36 1.97 -8.16 -18.46
C PHE A 36 1.76 -6.77 -17.86
N HIS A 37 0.50 -6.38 -17.69
CA HIS A 37 0.13 -5.10 -17.06
C HIS A 37 -0.89 -5.39 -15.95
N PRO A 38 -0.46 -6.01 -14.84
CA PRO A 38 -1.33 -6.19 -13.70
C PRO A 38 -1.81 -4.80 -13.25
N ALA A 39 -3.10 -4.69 -12.95
CA ALA A 39 -3.65 -3.46 -12.42
C ALA A 39 -2.87 -3.10 -11.14
N VAL A 40 -2.37 -1.87 -11.07
CA VAL A 40 -1.71 -1.36 -9.86
C VAL A 40 -2.80 -1.33 -8.78
N PRO A 41 -2.62 -2.06 -7.68
CA PRO A 41 -3.62 -2.07 -6.62
C PRO A 41 -3.77 -0.67 -6.00
N GLU A 42 -4.98 -0.33 -5.61
CA GLU A 42 -5.23 0.88 -4.83
C GLU A 42 -4.51 0.82 -3.49
N THR A 43 -3.83 1.91 -3.14
CA THR A 43 -3.11 2.04 -1.88
C THR A 43 -3.69 3.16 -1.03
N ALA A 44 -3.62 3.00 0.27
CA ALA A 44 -3.96 4.01 1.26
C ALA A 44 -2.78 4.27 2.18
N ALA A 45 -2.73 5.46 2.77
CA ALA A 45 -1.74 5.79 3.79
C ALA A 45 -2.17 5.24 5.15
N GLY A 46 -1.22 4.70 5.90
CA GLY A 46 -1.42 4.21 7.25
C GLY A 46 -0.15 4.34 8.08
N TYR A 47 -0.24 3.96 9.33
CA TYR A 47 0.84 4.11 10.30
C TYR A 47 1.13 2.79 10.99
N VAL A 48 2.40 2.57 11.31
CA VAL A 48 2.83 1.39 12.07
C VAL A 48 2.41 1.56 13.53
N ALA A 49 1.53 0.67 14.02
CA ALA A 49 0.91 0.70 15.34
C ALA A 49 1.35 -0.46 16.25
N SER A 50 2.58 -0.94 16.10
CA SER A 50 3.10 -2.03 16.92
C SER A 50 2.99 -1.73 18.42
N ALA A 51 2.65 -2.75 19.21
CA ALA A 51 2.74 -2.69 20.69
C ALA A 51 4.18 -2.51 21.16
N GLU A 52 5.14 -2.99 20.37
CA GLU A 52 6.57 -2.77 20.57
C GLU A 52 6.99 -1.47 19.85
N SER A 53 8.23 -1.04 20.08
CA SER A 53 8.78 0.15 19.43
C SER A 53 8.99 -0.03 17.92
N THR A 54 8.98 -1.27 17.42
CA THR A 54 9.14 -1.62 16.01
C THR A 54 8.17 -2.73 15.61
N ALA A 55 7.80 -2.77 14.33
CA ALA A 55 7.03 -3.85 13.73
C ALA A 55 7.88 -4.61 12.72
N PRO A 56 7.89 -5.94 12.74
CA PRO A 56 8.59 -6.73 11.76
C PRO A 56 7.92 -6.62 10.39
N VAL A 57 8.73 -6.61 9.35
CA VAL A 57 8.31 -6.55 7.95
C VAL A 57 8.88 -7.75 7.22
N TYR A 58 8.06 -8.42 6.45
CA TYR A 58 8.36 -9.66 5.76
C TYR A 58 8.31 -9.48 4.24
N ASP A 59 8.96 -10.36 3.52
CA ASP A 59 8.77 -10.50 2.07
C ASP A 59 7.49 -11.30 1.75
N GLU A 60 7.21 -11.49 0.47
CA GLU A 60 6.08 -12.30 0.00
C GLU A 60 6.19 -13.79 0.38
N ASN A 61 7.39 -14.28 0.67
CA ASN A 61 7.65 -15.66 1.10
C ASN A 61 7.54 -15.83 2.62
N GLY A 62 7.43 -14.72 3.36
CA GLY A 62 7.38 -14.69 4.81
C GLY A 62 8.75 -14.63 5.49
N GLU A 63 9.82 -14.35 4.74
CA GLU A 63 11.13 -14.08 5.31
C GLU A 63 11.20 -12.66 5.88
N LEU A 64 11.87 -12.51 7.02
CA LEU A 64 12.02 -11.21 7.67
C LEU A 64 12.95 -10.30 6.85
N LEU A 65 12.42 -9.22 6.32
CA LEU A 65 13.20 -8.18 5.63
C LEU A 65 13.83 -7.17 6.58
N GLY A 66 13.14 -6.88 7.68
CA GLY A 66 13.57 -5.87 8.64
C GLY A 66 12.46 -5.47 9.60
N SER A 67 12.54 -4.27 10.15
CA SER A 67 11.52 -3.73 11.03
C SER A 67 11.29 -2.24 10.77
N LEU A 68 10.06 -1.79 10.96
CA LEU A 68 9.67 -0.38 10.87
C LEU A 68 9.39 0.17 12.26
N PRO A 69 9.86 1.39 12.57
CA PRO A 69 9.56 2.04 13.84
C PRO A 69 8.07 2.32 13.97
N ARG A 70 7.56 2.27 15.20
CA ARG A 70 6.19 2.70 15.51
C ARG A 70 5.98 4.15 15.08
N GLY A 71 4.84 4.45 14.45
CA GLY A 71 4.51 5.77 13.92
C GLY A 71 5.04 6.04 12.51
N SER A 72 5.80 5.12 11.91
CA SER A 72 6.19 5.23 10.50
C SER A 72 4.98 5.25 9.61
N GLU A 73 4.93 6.19 8.68
CA GLU A 73 3.94 6.23 7.63
C GLU A 73 4.28 5.22 6.54
N VAL A 74 3.31 4.43 6.15
CA VAL A 74 3.43 3.42 5.09
C VAL A 74 2.23 3.52 4.15
N GLN A 75 2.43 3.14 2.89
CA GLN A 75 1.34 2.96 1.95
C GLN A 75 1.01 1.47 1.86
N TYR A 76 -0.21 1.11 2.16
CA TYR A 76 -0.68 -0.27 2.15
C TYR A 76 -1.73 -0.52 1.06
N VAL A 77 -1.83 -1.76 0.62
CA VAL A 77 -2.82 -2.18 -0.37
C VAL A 77 -4.20 -2.24 0.26
N LEU A 78 -5.13 -1.46 -0.27
CA LEU A 78 -6.48 -1.29 0.28
C LEU A 78 -7.30 -2.59 0.21
N GLU A 79 -7.13 -3.37 -0.84
CA GLU A 79 -7.79 -4.66 -1.02
C GLU A 79 -7.44 -5.65 0.11
N ASP A 80 -6.18 -5.73 0.51
CA ASP A 80 -5.73 -6.59 1.61
C ASP A 80 -6.31 -6.11 2.95
N ALA A 81 -6.44 -4.80 3.15
CA ALA A 81 -7.00 -4.22 4.37
C ALA A 81 -8.50 -4.44 4.49
N GLN A 82 -9.23 -4.46 3.39
CA GLN A 82 -10.68 -4.73 3.35
C GLN A 82 -11.01 -6.23 3.42
N GLY A 83 -10.06 -7.09 3.05
CA GLY A 83 -10.19 -8.55 3.15
C GLY A 83 -9.88 -9.09 4.54
N ASP A 84 -9.82 -10.42 4.65
CA ASP A 84 -9.50 -11.14 5.90
C ASP A 84 -8.00 -11.49 6.02
N ALA A 85 -7.15 -10.87 5.22
CA ALA A 85 -5.72 -11.15 5.22
C ALA A 85 -5.09 -10.80 6.58
N GLN A 86 -4.34 -11.72 7.16
CA GLN A 86 -3.60 -11.48 8.40
C GLN A 86 -2.39 -10.56 8.18
N ARG A 87 -1.83 -10.60 6.98
CA ARG A 87 -0.74 -9.74 6.54
C ARG A 87 -1.22 -8.83 5.42
N ILE A 88 -0.81 -7.58 5.47
CA ILE A 88 -1.16 -6.54 4.52
C ILE A 88 0.09 -6.17 3.75
N ARG A 89 -0.02 -6.11 2.42
CA ARG A 89 1.06 -5.64 1.56
C ARG A 89 1.24 -4.14 1.73
N VAL A 90 2.47 -3.73 1.94
CA VAL A 90 2.89 -2.33 2.01
C VAL A 90 3.88 -2.05 0.89
N VAL A 91 3.84 -0.86 0.33
CA VAL A 91 4.73 -0.45 -0.76
C VAL A 91 6.17 -0.34 -0.24
N ASN A 92 7.09 -1.03 -0.90
CA ASN A 92 8.51 -1.00 -0.58
C ASN A 92 9.33 -0.80 -1.87
N GLY A 93 9.62 0.45 -2.20
CA GLY A 93 10.30 0.79 -3.45
C GLY A 93 9.46 0.41 -4.68
N GLU A 94 10.00 -0.46 -5.54
CA GLU A 94 9.28 -0.95 -6.74
C GLU A 94 8.44 -2.20 -6.48
N GLY A 95 8.46 -2.74 -5.25
CA GLY A 95 7.77 -3.96 -4.85
C GLY A 95 6.89 -3.79 -3.64
N TYR A 96 6.56 -4.92 -3.03
CA TYR A 96 5.75 -4.99 -1.83
C TYR A 96 6.50 -5.74 -0.73
N ALA A 97 6.28 -5.31 0.49
CA ALA A 97 6.61 -6.03 1.70
C ALA A 97 5.31 -6.33 2.46
N CYS A 98 5.35 -7.19 3.45
CA CYS A 98 4.18 -7.57 4.22
C CYS A 98 4.36 -7.17 5.68
N ILE A 99 3.33 -6.58 6.26
CA ILE A 99 3.25 -6.27 7.69
C ILE A 99 2.03 -6.98 8.28
N ASP A 100 2.11 -7.41 9.54
CA ASP A 100 0.98 -8.00 10.22
C ASP A 100 -0.11 -6.92 10.42
N ARG A 101 -1.36 -7.27 10.14
CA ARG A 101 -2.52 -6.36 10.25
C ARG A 101 -2.62 -5.70 11.62
N ALA A 102 -2.30 -6.43 12.69
CA ALA A 102 -2.33 -5.91 14.06
C ALA A 102 -1.35 -4.74 14.30
N ASN A 103 -0.34 -4.61 13.44
CA ASN A 103 0.68 -3.57 13.50
C ASN A 103 0.43 -2.41 12.54
N LEU A 104 -0.77 -2.30 11.95
CA LEU A 104 -1.14 -1.24 11.03
C LEU A 104 -2.42 -0.54 11.49
N THR A 105 -2.44 0.78 11.41
CA THR A 105 -3.63 1.59 11.68
C THR A 105 -3.70 2.77 10.70
N ASP A 106 -4.88 3.24 10.42
CA ASP A 106 -5.14 4.49 9.69
C ASP A 106 -5.26 5.71 10.62
N ASP A 107 -5.40 5.45 11.94
CA ASP A 107 -5.48 6.50 12.96
C ASP A 107 -4.10 6.87 13.50
N TYR A 108 -3.59 8.03 13.09
CA TYR A 108 -2.33 8.58 13.60
C TYR A 108 -2.36 8.83 15.11
N ALA A 109 -3.50 9.21 15.68
CA ALA A 109 -3.61 9.46 17.10
C ALA A 109 -3.37 8.20 17.95
N ALA A 110 -3.64 7.02 17.41
CA ALA A 110 -3.39 5.74 18.07
C ALA A 110 -1.91 5.40 18.19
N VAL A 111 -1.05 5.98 17.36
CA VAL A 111 0.40 5.71 17.36
C VAL A 111 1.23 6.73 18.08
N VAL A 112 0.71 7.95 18.26
CA VAL A 112 1.39 9.00 19.02
C VAL A 112 1.36 8.64 20.50
N GLN A 113 2.51 8.27 21.05
CA GLN A 113 2.66 8.16 22.49
C GLN A 113 2.90 9.57 23.04
N VAL A 114 1.95 10.07 23.82
CA VAL A 114 2.18 11.25 24.64
C VAL A 114 3.02 10.81 25.83
N GLU A 115 4.34 10.96 25.75
CA GLU A 115 5.21 10.74 26.87
C GLU A 115 5.04 11.90 27.84
N THR A 116 4.42 11.63 28.98
CA THR A 116 4.31 12.64 30.04
C THR A 116 5.62 12.68 30.80
N VAL A 117 6.44 13.68 30.52
CA VAL A 117 7.70 13.88 31.20
C VAL A 117 7.46 14.70 32.47
N TYR A 118 7.78 14.11 33.63
CA TYR A 118 7.73 14.80 34.91
C TYR A 118 9.08 15.46 35.15
N ALA A 119 9.11 16.80 35.22
CA ALA A 119 10.29 17.53 35.64
C ALA A 119 10.39 17.48 37.17
N LEU A 120 11.47 16.87 37.69
CA LEU A 120 11.83 16.99 39.08
C LEU A 120 12.35 18.40 39.35
N ARG A 121 12.07 18.90 40.55
CA ARG A 121 12.43 20.26 40.95
C ARG A 121 13.94 20.46 40.83
N GLY A 122 14.36 21.40 39.98
CA GLY A 122 15.76 21.72 39.76
C GLY A 122 16.39 21.07 38.50
N MET A 123 15.65 20.31 37.73
CA MET A 123 16.09 19.79 36.43
C MET A 123 15.64 20.67 35.29
N SER A 124 16.54 20.99 34.39
CA SER A 124 16.21 21.62 33.10
C SER A 124 16.03 20.54 32.06
N LEU A 125 14.87 20.50 31.42
CA LEU A 125 14.64 19.68 30.24
C LEU A 125 15.15 20.45 29.03
N VAL A 126 16.11 19.88 28.35
CA VAL A 126 16.58 20.37 27.04
C VAL A 126 16.30 19.32 26.00
N ASP A 127 15.89 19.74 24.82
CA ASP A 127 15.76 18.86 23.67
C ASP A 127 17.15 18.47 23.12
N GLU A 128 17.17 17.63 22.09
CA GLU A 128 18.41 17.20 21.44
C GLU A 128 19.22 18.36 20.83
N THR A 129 18.58 19.52 20.63
CA THR A 129 19.21 20.75 20.13
C THR A 129 19.70 21.69 21.25
N GLY A 130 19.47 21.33 22.52
CA GLY A 130 19.85 22.12 23.70
C GLY A 130 18.84 23.23 24.05
N ALA A 131 17.68 23.26 23.40
CA ALA A 131 16.61 24.20 23.71
C ALA A 131 15.70 23.67 24.81
N VAL A 132 15.19 24.55 25.67
CA VAL A 132 14.20 24.20 26.71
C VAL A 132 12.81 24.24 26.07
N PRO A 133 12.14 23.10 25.89
CA PRO A 133 10.81 23.10 25.31
C PRO A 133 9.84 23.85 26.24
N GLY A 134 9.15 24.84 25.71
CA GLY A 134 8.08 25.54 26.41
C GLY A 134 8.48 26.69 27.32
N SER A 135 9.68 27.26 27.19
CA SER A 135 10.02 28.52 27.86
C SER A 135 9.31 29.72 27.19
N SER A 136 7.99 29.74 27.23
CA SER A 136 7.28 31.00 27.09
C SER A 136 7.52 31.78 28.37
N THR A 137 8.38 32.75 28.31
CA THR A 137 8.65 33.73 29.39
C THR A 137 7.33 34.46 29.70
N ARG A 138 6.58 33.93 30.64
CA ARG A 138 5.46 34.65 31.22
C ARG A 138 6.07 35.66 32.17
N LEU A 139 6.33 36.87 31.67
CA LEU A 139 6.62 38.03 32.47
C LEU A 139 5.47 38.21 33.47
N MET A 140 5.68 37.80 34.70
CA MET A 140 4.78 38.20 35.80
C MET A 140 4.95 39.70 36.01
N PRO A 141 3.83 40.49 36.03
CA PRO A 141 3.91 41.87 36.39
C PRO A 141 4.37 41.99 37.87
N ARG A 142 5.49 42.70 38.08
CA ARG A 142 5.89 43.11 39.39
C ARG A 142 4.75 43.96 39.96
N ARG A 143 4.16 43.49 41.06
CA ARG A 143 3.38 44.37 41.93
C ARG A 143 4.35 45.34 42.63
N ALA A 144 4.11 46.64 42.44
CA ALA A 144 4.62 47.73 43.26
C ALA A 144 3.90 47.75 44.62
#